data_77ac4fac314c0e4fd2aa6abd8abfc495
#
_entry.id   77ac4fac314c0e4fd2aa6abd8abfc495
#
_cell.length_a   1.000
_cell.length_b   1.000
_cell.length_c   1.000
_cell.angle_alpha   90.00
_cell.angle_beta   90.00
_cell.angle_gamma   90.00
#
_symmetry.space_group_name_H-M   'P 1'
#
loop_
_entity.id
_entity.type
_entity.pdbx_description
1 polymer ?
#
loop_
_entity_poly.entity_id
_entity_poly.type
_entity_poly.pdbx_seq_one_letter_code
_entity_poly.pdbx_strand_id
1 'polypeptide(L)'
;MLRLTAIFGIMTLLAALPARADEVRLKNGDRLTGEAVSLANGTLTFKTALGELRIPWGDVTSLAVDKAVFVTVGSNPPILTAFAAADPIGYVTLMPGGRVLLTDIAALTLKYPGWELAGGAGAGIVQTAGNTQVNNLRVSADFTLKGPHDRYTATAAATHAKDRGLETARNWSATGKYDRFLTSRVFANVNAVFTNDRFRDIDLRSAAGAGLGLQLIDVPRAKLTVSGGVGLVDENFISIADDRYTAAYESAGLQVQLVPGRAELFHSHDGYFEISKGDKKFFRTQSGIRFSLAAGFVATVQEDVDYDRRPSPGRRQTDRTFSLTLGYRF
;
A
#
# COMPACT_ATOMS: atom_id res chain seq x y z
N MET A 1 -3.50 -45.13 30.14
CA MET A 1 -3.35 -45.61 28.77
C MET A 1 -4.23 -44.79 27.88
N LEU A 2 -3.70 -43.72 27.29
CA LEU A 2 -4.41 -42.86 26.34
C LEU A 2 -3.61 -42.89 25.04
N ARG A 3 -4.28 -43.32 23.98
CA ARG A 3 -3.70 -43.46 22.64
C ARG A 3 -3.61 -42.07 21.98
N LEU A 4 -2.37 -41.62 21.71
CA LEU A 4 -2.07 -40.55 20.81
C LEU A 4 -2.32 -41.04 19.36
N THR A 5 -3.36 -40.55 18.70
CA THR A 5 -3.57 -40.80 17.28
C THR A 5 -2.89 -39.66 16.51
N ALA A 6 -1.88 -40.01 15.74
CA ALA A 6 -1.12 -39.16 14.87
C ALA A 6 -2.02 -38.62 13.74
N ILE A 7 -2.09 -37.29 13.62
CA ILE A 7 -2.57 -36.62 12.43
C ILE A 7 -1.35 -36.37 11.53
N PHE A 8 -1.11 -37.30 10.62
CA PHE A 8 -0.08 -37.18 9.59
C PHE A 8 -0.74 -36.82 8.27
N GLY A 9 -0.35 -35.67 7.75
CA GLY A 9 -0.06 -35.46 6.35
C GLY A 9 -1.19 -35.46 5.35
N ILE A 10 -1.59 -34.29 4.91
CA ILE A 10 -1.84 -34.04 3.49
C ILE A 10 -0.99 -32.84 3.11
N MET A 11 0.26 -33.12 2.83
CA MET A 11 1.13 -32.23 2.07
C MET A 11 0.72 -32.43 0.60
N THR A 12 -0.25 -31.65 0.16
CA THR A 12 -0.62 -31.54 -1.24
C THR A 12 0.60 -31.03 -1.99
N LEU A 13 1.23 -31.93 -2.71
CA LEU A 13 2.24 -31.67 -3.72
C LEU A 13 1.58 -30.76 -4.77
N LEU A 14 1.71 -29.43 -4.64
CA LEU A 14 1.48 -28.54 -5.75
C LEU A 14 2.56 -28.88 -6.77
N ALA A 15 2.20 -29.71 -7.74
CA ALA A 15 3.00 -29.89 -8.94
C ALA A 15 3.12 -28.49 -9.57
N ALA A 16 4.30 -27.89 -9.45
CA ALA A 16 4.65 -26.70 -10.21
C ALA A 16 4.57 -27.09 -11.69
N LEU A 17 3.46 -26.75 -12.34
CA LEU A 17 3.39 -26.79 -13.80
C LEU A 17 4.57 -25.95 -14.30
N PRO A 18 5.37 -26.46 -15.23
CA PRO A 18 6.47 -25.68 -15.78
C PRO A 18 5.87 -24.41 -16.36
N ALA A 19 6.27 -23.24 -15.80
CA ALA A 19 5.89 -21.95 -16.36
C ALA A 19 6.40 -21.94 -17.81
N ARG A 20 5.50 -21.99 -18.77
CA ARG A 20 5.84 -21.81 -20.18
C ARG A 20 6.31 -20.37 -20.33
N ALA A 21 7.48 -20.18 -20.96
CA ALA A 21 7.92 -18.87 -21.36
C ALA A 21 6.99 -18.34 -22.46
N ASP A 22 6.70 -17.05 -22.42
CA ASP A 22 5.98 -16.40 -23.51
C ASP A 22 6.76 -16.55 -24.82
N GLU A 23 6.06 -16.59 -25.94
CA GLU A 23 6.63 -16.78 -27.26
C GLU A 23 6.15 -15.69 -28.21
N VAL A 24 7.08 -15.05 -28.93
CA VAL A 24 6.76 -14.14 -30.03
C VAL A 24 7.40 -14.63 -31.32
N ARG A 25 6.65 -14.58 -32.41
CA ARG A 25 7.14 -14.87 -33.78
C ARG A 25 7.08 -13.61 -34.63
N LEU A 26 8.13 -13.41 -35.43
CA LEU A 26 8.30 -12.22 -36.24
C LEU A 26 8.14 -12.55 -37.75
N LYS A 27 7.90 -11.52 -38.57
CA LYS A 27 7.76 -11.63 -40.01
C LYS A 27 9.00 -12.18 -40.71
N ASN A 28 10.19 -11.96 -40.16
CA ASN A 28 11.45 -12.47 -40.68
C ASN A 28 11.68 -13.96 -40.38
N GLY A 29 10.73 -14.61 -39.68
CA GLY A 29 10.81 -16.00 -39.26
C GLY A 29 11.44 -16.25 -37.89
N ASP A 30 11.94 -15.23 -37.22
CA ASP A 30 12.52 -15.37 -35.88
C ASP A 30 11.46 -15.77 -34.85
N ARG A 31 11.88 -16.60 -33.92
CA ARG A 31 11.09 -17.03 -32.78
C ARG A 31 11.87 -16.69 -31.49
N LEU A 32 11.28 -15.86 -30.65
CA LEU A 32 11.85 -15.44 -29.37
C LEU A 32 11.03 -16.03 -28.23
N THR A 33 11.74 -16.49 -27.20
CA THR A 33 11.13 -16.96 -25.95
C THR A 33 11.59 -16.08 -24.81
N GLY A 34 10.65 -15.74 -23.88
CA GLY A 34 10.92 -14.83 -22.80
C GLY A 34 9.67 -14.41 -22.06
N GLU A 35 9.51 -13.12 -21.82
CA GLU A 35 8.38 -12.52 -21.13
C GLU A 35 7.91 -11.27 -21.89
N ALA A 36 6.63 -11.24 -22.25
CA ALA A 36 5.99 -10.05 -22.80
C ALA A 36 5.72 -9.06 -21.68
N VAL A 37 6.46 -7.94 -21.66
CA VAL A 37 6.41 -6.95 -20.59
C VAL A 37 5.31 -5.91 -20.84
N SER A 38 5.28 -5.35 -22.06
CA SER A 38 4.28 -4.36 -22.45
C SER A 38 4.18 -4.19 -23.96
N LEU A 39 3.00 -3.80 -24.42
CA LEU A 39 2.76 -3.26 -25.76
C LEU A 39 2.21 -1.85 -25.60
N ALA A 40 2.94 -0.86 -26.06
CA ALA A 40 2.54 0.53 -26.02
C ALA A 40 3.09 1.29 -27.23
N ASN A 41 2.30 2.23 -27.77
CA ASN A 41 2.69 3.04 -28.93
C ASN A 41 3.23 2.22 -30.12
N GLY A 42 2.61 1.08 -30.39
CA GLY A 42 3.01 0.20 -31.50
C GLY A 42 4.34 -0.52 -31.29
N THR A 43 4.86 -0.61 -30.08
CA THR A 43 6.11 -1.29 -29.73
C THR A 43 5.88 -2.32 -28.64
N LEU A 44 6.22 -3.58 -28.90
CA LEU A 44 6.25 -4.65 -27.90
C LEU A 44 7.61 -4.64 -27.19
N THR A 45 7.59 -4.50 -25.88
CA THR A 45 8.74 -4.74 -25.02
C THR A 45 8.76 -6.20 -24.60
N PHE A 46 9.79 -6.93 -24.99
CA PHE A 46 9.92 -8.37 -24.77
C PHE A 46 11.24 -8.68 -24.08
N LYS A 47 11.20 -9.29 -22.90
CA LYS A 47 12.37 -9.63 -22.10
C LYS A 47 12.81 -11.06 -22.37
N THR A 48 14.04 -11.22 -22.85
CA THR A 48 14.69 -12.53 -23.07
C THR A 48 15.82 -12.77 -22.06
N ALA A 49 16.41 -13.95 -22.11
CA ALA A 49 17.62 -14.25 -21.32
C ALA A 49 18.83 -13.34 -21.68
N LEU A 50 18.82 -12.75 -22.88
CA LEU A 50 19.89 -11.88 -23.37
C LEU A 50 19.63 -10.39 -23.10
N GLY A 51 18.47 -10.04 -22.57
CA GLY A 51 18.07 -8.67 -22.29
C GLY A 51 16.69 -8.30 -22.79
N GLU A 52 16.36 -7.02 -22.71
CA GLU A 52 15.09 -6.45 -23.13
C GLU A 52 15.16 -6.02 -24.61
N LEU A 53 14.22 -6.48 -25.39
CA LEU A 53 14.08 -6.17 -26.81
C LEU A 53 12.85 -5.28 -27.04
N ARG A 54 12.99 -4.31 -27.95
CA ARG A 54 11.88 -3.47 -28.42
C ARG A 54 11.54 -3.86 -29.84
N ILE A 55 10.37 -4.46 -30.04
CA ILE A 55 9.92 -5.06 -31.29
C ILE A 55 8.77 -4.22 -31.82
N PRO A 56 8.87 -3.67 -33.06
CA PRO A 56 7.74 -3.03 -33.70
C PRO A 56 6.56 -3.98 -33.79
N TRP A 57 5.39 -3.56 -33.29
CA TRP A 57 4.19 -4.44 -33.28
C TRP A 57 3.79 -4.95 -34.66
N GLY A 58 4.00 -4.12 -35.68
CA GLY A 58 3.77 -4.49 -37.06
C GLY A 58 4.64 -5.65 -37.57
N ASP A 59 5.74 -5.99 -36.91
CA ASP A 59 6.60 -7.12 -37.28
C ASP A 59 6.23 -8.43 -36.56
N VAL A 60 5.30 -8.39 -35.62
CA VAL A 60 4.81 -9.57 -34.89
C VAL A 60 3.77 -10.30 -35.72
N THR A 61 3.95 -11.59 -35.90
CA THR A 61 3.02 -12.48 -36.60
C THR A 61 2.26 -13.43 -35.69
N SER A 62 2.78 -13.67 -34.49
CA SER A 62 2.13 -14.49 -33.46
C SER A 62 2.66 -14.12 -32.09
N LEU A 63 1.79 -14.12 -31.08
CA LEU A 63 2.15 -13.92 -29.69
C LEU A 63 1.39 -14.93 -28.82
N ALA A 64 2.12 -15.65 -27.97
CA ALA A 64 1.56 -16.48 -26.91
C ALA A 64 2.04 -15.94 -25.56
N VAL A 65 1.13 -15.74 -24.61
CA VAL A 65 1.43 -15.25 -23.26
C VAL A 65 0.71 -16.15 -22.27
N ASP A 66 1.49 -16.88 -21.48
CA ASP A 66 0.97 -17.89 -20.56
C ASP A 66 0.37 -17.27 -19.28
N LYS A 67 0.91 -16.16 -18.85
CA LYS A 67 0.41 -15.39 -17.70
C LYS A 67 -0.76 -14.51 -18.11
N ALA A 68 -1.71 -14.31 -17.19
CA ALA A 68 -2.77 -13.33 -17.40
C ALA A 68 -2.18 -11.90 -17.42
N VAL A 69 -2.51 -11.15 -18.47
CA VAL A 69 -2.09 -9.79 -18.74
C VAL A 69 -3.31 -8.91 -19.05
N PHE A 70 -3.21 -7.63 -18.81
CA PHE A 70 -4.25 -6.69 -19.23
C PHE A 70 -4.07 -6.30 -20.69
N VAL A 71 -5.10 -6.52 -21.48
CA VAL A 71 -5.11 -6.30 -22.93
C VAL A 71 -6.21 -5.34 -23.30
N THR A 72 -5.86 -4.34 -24.09
CA THR A 72 -6.81 -3.43 -24.74
C THR A 72 -6.99 -3.85 -26.19
N VAL A 73 -8.21 -4.19 -26.56
CA VAL A 73 -8.59 -4.53 -27.95
C VAL A 73 -9.36 -3.35 -28.53
N GLY A 74 -8.80 -2.71 -29.55
CA GLY A 74 -9.35 -1.48 -30.13
C GLY A 74 -9.43 -0.36 -29.10
N SER A 75 -10.62 0.21 -28.91
CA SER A 75 -10.92 1.26 -27.94
C SER A 75 -11.64 0.74 -26.68
N ASN A 76 -11.75 -0.57 -26.50
CA ASN A 76 -12.46 -1.15 -25.37
C ASN A 76 -11.64 -1.03 -24.07
N PRO A 77 -12.30 -1.08 -22.89
CA PRO A 77 -11.60 -1.18 -21.62
C PRO A 77 -10.68 -2.40 -21.57
N PRO A 78 -9.54 -2.33 -20.88
CA PRO A 78 -8.61 -3.44 -20.78
C PRO A 78 -9.26 -4.64 -20.07
N ILE A 79 -9.01 -5.82 -20.56
CA ILE A 79 -9.47 -7.09 -20.01
C ILE A 79 -8.27 -7.91 -19.53
N LEU A 80 -8.43 -8.63 -18.42
CA LEU A 80 -7.42 -9.56 -17.93
C LEU A 80 -7.57 -10.89 -18.63
N THR A 81 -6.56 -11.30 -19.39
CA THR A 81 -6.59 -12.51 -20.23
C THR A 81 -5.18 -13.05 -20.47
N ALA A 82 -5.06 -14.31 -20.84
CA ALA A 82 -3.86 -14.88 -21.41
C ALA A 82 -4.04 -15.06 -22.93
N PHE A 83 -2.94 -15.29 -23.66
CA PHE A 83 -2.98 -15.49 -25.10
C PHE A 83 -2.49 -16.88 -25.47
N ALA A 84 -3.26 -17.60 -26.27
CA ALA A 84 -2.75 -18.72 -27.03
C ALA A 84 -2.46 -18.26 -28.46
N ALA A 85 -1.34 -18.70 -29.01
CA ALA A 85 -1.07 -18.50 -30.42
C ALA A 85 -2.18 -19.18 -31.22
N ALA A 86 -2.78 -18.44 -32.15
CA ALA A 86 -3.85 -18.95 -32.99
C ALA A 86 -3.31 -19.28 -34.38
N ASP A 87 -3.96 -20.23 -35.02
CA ASP A 87 -3.81 -20.52 -36.43
C ASP A 87 -5.11 -20.09 -37.15
N PRO A 88 -5.06 -19.24 -38.18
CA PRO A 88 -3.88 -18.76 -38.94
C PRO A 88 -3.07 -17.68 -38.23
N ILE A 89 -1.83 -17.48 -38.70
CA ILE A 89 -0.94 -16.39 -38.33
C ILE A 89 -1.66 -15.06 -38.44
N GLY A 90 -1.40 -14.13 -37.50
CA GLY A 90 -2.03 -12.83 -37.43
C GLY A 90 -3.23 -12.73 -36.46
N TYR A 91 -3.60 -13.84 -35.84
CA TYR A 91 -4.63 -13.91 -34.82
C TYR A 91 -4.05 -14.41 -33.50
N VAL A 92 -4.73 -14.07 -32.42
CA VAL A 92 -4.54 -14.67 -31.08
C VAL A 92 -5.89 -15.06 -30.50
N THR A 93 -5.88 -16.09 -29.66
CA THR A 93 -7.06 -16.50 -28.89
C THR A 93 -6.89 -15.98 -27.44
N LEU A 94 -7.82 -15.17 -26.99
CA LEU A 94 -7.90 -14.69 -25.61
C LEU A 94 -8.49 -15.79 -24.72
N MET A 95 -7.96 -15.98 -23.51
CA MET A 95 -8.38 -17.02 -22.58
C MET A 95 -8.73 -16.45 -21.18
N PRO A 96 -10.01 -16.39 -20.78
CA PRO A 96 -11.20 -16.69 -21.56
C PRO A 96 -11.49 -15.60 -22.58
N GLY A 97 -12.04 -15.99 -23.71
CA GLY A 97 -12.45 -15.02 -24.73
C GLY A 97 -12.51 -15.64 -26.11
N GLY A 98 -12.54 -14.78 -27.09
CA GLY A 98 -12.62 -15.13 -28.50
C GLY A 98 -11.30 -14.92 -29.22
N ARG A 99 -11.32 -15.22 -30.49
CA ARG A 99 -10.23 -14.97 -31.42
C ARG A 99 -10.24 -13.52 -31.87
N VAL A 100 -9.09 -12.84 -31.80
CA VAL A 100 -8.91 -11.46 -32.22
C VAL A 100 -7.72 -11.32 -33.15
N LEU A 101 -7.74 -10.28 -34.02
CA LEU A 101 -6.59 -9.95 -34.84
C LEU A 101 -5.49 -9.34 -33.97
N LEU A 102 -4.24 -9.70 -34.24
CA LEU A 102 -3.09 -9.05 -33.59
C LEU A 102 -3.09 -7.53 -33.78
N THR A 103 -3.51 -7.06 -34.96
CA THR A 103 -3.61 -5.64 -35.28
C THR A 103 -4.63 -4.88 -34.44
N ASP A 104 -5.62 -5.57 -33.90
CA ASP A 104 -6.66 -4.97 -33.05
C ASP A 104 -6.19 -4.81 -31.60
N ILE A 105 -5.06 -5.41 -31.22
CA ILE A 105 -4.48 -5.26 -29.90
C ILE A 105 -3.76 -3.92 -29.82
N ALA A 106 -4.37 -2.97 -29.11
CA ALA A 106 -3.84 -1.62 -28.97
C ALA A 106 -2.78 -1.50 -27.84
N ALA A 107 -2.94 -2.29 -26.77
CA ALA A 107 -2.02 -2.29 -25.66
C ALA A 107 -2.01 -3.62 -24.90
N LEU A 108 -0.88 -3.94 -24.28
CA LEU A 108 -0.68 -5.04 -23.35
C LEU A 108 0.14 -4.56 -22.16
N THR A 109 -0.23 -4.95 -20.95
CA THR A 109 0.53 -4.62 -19.74
C THR A 109 0.31 -5.67 -18.65
N LEU A 110 1.34 -5.89 -17.83
CA LEU A 110 1.27 -6.78 -16.67
C LEU A 110 0.48 -6.16 -15.49
N LYS A 111 0.32 -4.84 -15.49
CA LYS A 111 -0.45 -4.11 -14.46
C LYS A 111 -1.71 -3.54 -15.08
N TYR A 112 -2.80 -3.46 -14.29
CA TYR A 112 -4.02 -2.79 -14.75
C TYR A 112 -3.70 -1.34 -15.16
N PRO A 113 -3.97 -0.94 -16.41
CA PRO A 113 -3.64 0.40 -16.87
C PRO A 113 -4.36 1.45 -16.03
N GLY A 114 -3.60 2.28 -15.38
CA GLY A 114 -4.12 3.39 -14.60
C GLY A 114 -4.39 3.14 -13.12
N TRP A 115 -4.26 1.90 -12.61
CA TRP A 115 -4.35 1.62 -11.17
C TRP A 115 -3.08 0.93 -10.66
N GLU A 116 -2.51 1.49 -9.61
CA GLU A 116 -1.35 0.95 -8.91
C GLU A 116 -1.74 0.54 -7.50
N LEU A 117 -1.47 -0.71 -7.16
CA LEU A 117 -1.65 -1.25 -5.82
C LEU A 117 -0.28 -1.38 -5.17
N ALA A 118 -0.15 -0.84 -3.97
CA ALA A 118 1.02 -1.02 -3.13
C ALA A 118 0.57 -1.20 -1.68
N GLY A 119 1.32 -1.97 -0.93
CA GLY A 119 0.99 -2.18 0.47
C GLY A 119 2.00 -3.06 1.17
N GLY A 120 1.77 -3.26 2.46
CA GLY A 120 2.59 -4.14 3.25
C GLY A 120 1.98 -4.46 4.60
N ALA A 121 2.51 -5.50 5.21
CA ALA A 121 2.20 -5.87 6.59
C ALA A 121 3.49 -6.27 7.31
N GLY A 122 3.58 -5.97 8.59
CA GLY A 122 4.74 -6.27 9.40
C GLY A 122 4.40 -6.56 10.85
N ALA A 123 5.31 -7.27 11.51
CA ALA A 123 5.25 -7.50 12.94
C ALA A 123 6.64 -7.31 13.55
N GLY A 124 6.70 -6.92 14.81
CA GLY A 124 7.98 -6.68 15.46
C GLY A 124 7.91 -6.32 16.92
N ILE A 125 9.09 -6.00 17.44
CA ILE A 125 9.31 -5.61 18.83
C ILE A 125 9.03 -4.09 18.96
N VAL A 126 8.41 -3.71 20.07
CA VAL A 126 8.09 -2.33 20.42
C VAL A 126 8.74 -1.96 21.73
N GLN A 127 9.34 -0.78 21.77
CA GLN A 127 9.72 -0.10 23.00
C GLN A 127 8.92 1.20 23.11
N THR A 128 8.20 1.40 24.19
CA THR A 128 7.36 2.57 24.41
C THR A 128 7.85 3.33 25.65
N ALA A 129 7.88 4.65 25.55
CA ALA A 129 8.15 5.56 26.68
C ALA A 129 7.03 6.63 26.77
N GLY A 130 6.67 7.03 27.98
CA GLY A 130 5.58 7.99 28.20
C GLY A 130 4.55 7.44 29.16
N ASN A 131 3.28 7.33 28.75
CA ASN A 131 2.22 6.72 29.55
C ASN A 131 2.33 5.20 29.65
N THR A 132 3.07 4.59 28.76
CA THR A 132 3.36 3.15 28.71
C THR A 132 4.86 2.94 28.65
N GLN A 133 5.39 1.94 29.37
CA GLN A 133 6.82 1.57 29.39
C GLN A 133 6.95 0.06 29.23
N VAL A 134 7.27 -0.39 28.01
CA VAL A 134 7.39 -1.84 27.70
C VAL A 134 8.20 -2.15 26.47
N ASN A 135 8.58 -3.45 26.39
CA ASN A 135 9.06 -4.11 25.17
C ASN A 135 8.05 -5.18 24.77
N ASN A 136 7.38 -5.05 23.61
CA ASN A 136 6.42 -6.08 23.22
C ASN A 136 6.02 -6.07 21.74
N LEU A 137 4.99 -6.87 21.39
CA LEU A 137 4.55 -7.13 20.02
C LEU A 137 3.76 -5.97 19.44
N ARG A 138 4.15 -5.57 18.23
CA ARG A 138 3.37 -4.68 17.35
C ARG A 138 3.11 -5.37 16.02
N VAL A 139 1.91 -5.19 15.50
CA VAL A 139 1.56 -5.53 14.12
C VAL A 139 1.10 -4.26 13.40
N SER A 140 1.41 -4.14 12.11
CA SER A 140 0.98 -3.02 11.30
C SER A 140 0.74 -3.45 9.86
N ALA A 141 -0.16 -2.73 9.18
CA ALA A 141 -0.42 -2.90 7.76
C ALA A 141 -0.65 -1.53 7.11
N ASP A 142 -0.21 -1.38 5.88
CA ASP A 142 -0.49 -0.23 5.03
C ASP A 142 -0.95 -0.69 3.65
N PHE A 143 -1.81 0.12 3.05
CA PHE A 143 -2.40 -0.13 1.74
C PHE A 143 -2.56 1.18 1.00
N THR A 144 -2.20 1.21 -0.28
CA THR A 144 -2.44 2.33 -1.19
C THR A 144 -2.91 1.80 -2.53
N LEU A 145 -4.05 2.30 -2.99
CA LEU A 145 -4.56 2.07 -4.33
C LEU A 145 -4.62 3.42 -5.04
N LYS A 146 -3.79 3.61 -6.07
CA LYS A 146 -3.70 4.84 -6.84
C LYS A 146 -4.23 4.61 -8.26
N GLY A 147 -5.23 5.39 -8.65
CA GLY A 147 -5.77 5.47 -10.00
C GLY A 147 -5.33 6.75 -10.73
N PRO A 148 -5.86 7.00 -11.93
CA PRO A 148 -5.54 8.21 -12.72
C PRO A 148 -5.89 9.51 -12.00
N HIS A 149 -7.00 9.51 -11.26
CA HIS A 149 -7.50 10.68 -10.55
C HIS A 149 -7.81 10.43 -9.07
N ASP A 150 -7.65 9.20 -8.59
CA ASP A 150 -8.10 8.79 -7.28
C ASP A 150 -6.93 8.11 -6.53
N ARG A 151 -6.82 8.36 -5.22
CA ARG A 151 -5.92 7.63 -4.35
C ARG A 151 -6.63 7.26 -3.06
N TYR A 152 -6.64 5.98 -2.75
CA TYR A 152 -7.12 5.44 -1.49
C TYR A 152 -5.91 5.00 -0.68
N THR A 153 -5.86 5.40 0.58
CA THR A 153 -4.81 4.98 1.51
C THR A 153 -5.46 4.49 2.78
N ALA A 154 -5.04 3.34 3.27
CA ALA A 154 -5.45 2.83 4.57
C ALA A 154 -4.22 2.35 5.34
N THR A 155 -4.19 2.65 6.64
CA THR A 155 -3.17 2.15 7.56
C THR A 155 -3.81 1.64 8.82
N ALA A 156 -3.24 0.59 9.39
CA ALA A 156 -3.66 0.07 10.69
C ALA A 156 -2.44 -0.40 11.48
N ALA A 157 -2.48 -0.19 12.80
CA ALA A 157 -1.47 -0.71 13.71
C ALA A 157 -2.11 -1.11 15.03
N ALA A 158 -1.59 -2.18 15.66
CA ALA A 158 -2.00 -2.59 16.99
C ALA A 158 -0.78 -3.01 17.81
N THR A 159 -0.80 -2.66 19.09
CA THR A 159 0.24 -3.00 20.05
C THR A 159 -0.40 -3.67 21.26
N HIS A 160 0.16 -4.78 21.67
CA HIS A 160 -0.22 -5.47 22.90
C HIS A 160 1.01 -5.83 23.71
N ALA A 161 1.03 -5.40 24.95
CA ALA A 161 2.16 -5.59 25.84
C ALA A 161 1.75 -6.09 27.21
N LYS A 162 2.56 -6.99 27.76
CA LYS A 162 2.46 -7.45 29.14
C LYS A 162 3.85 -7.45 29.77
N ASP A 163 3.93 -6.94 31.00
CA ASP A 163 5.10 -7.10 31.86
C ASP A 163 4.69 -7.85 33.12
N ARG A 164 5.41 -8.96 33.43
CA ARG A 164 5.15 -9.82 34.60
C ARG A 164 3.68 -10.23 34.75
N GLY A 165 3.00 -10.49 33.62
CA GLY A 165 1.59 -10.91 33.61
C GLY A 165 0.58 -9.75 33.69
N LEU A 166 1.02 -8.54 33.95
CA LEU A 166 0.21 -7.32 33.91
C LEU A 166 0.18 -6.74 32.51
N GLU A 167 -0.98 -6.35 32.01
CA GLU A 167 -1.12 -5.63 30.75
C GLU A 167 -0.52 -4.24 30.91
N THR A 168 0.37 -3.87 30.02
CA THR A 168 1.13 -2.61 30.08
C THR A 168 0.98 -1.75 28.81
N ALA A 169 0.54 -2.31 27.71
CA ALA A 169 0.03 -1.58 26.55
C ALA A 169 -1.08 -2.35 25.84
N ARG A 170 -2.11 -1.63 25.45
CA ARG A 170 -3.18 -2.11 24.61
C ARG A 170 -3.75 -0.95 23.83
N ASN A 171 -3.34 -0.85 22.59
CA ASN A 171 -3.79 0.19 21.70
C ASN A 171 -3.91 -0.31 20.26
N TRP A 172 -4.76 0.35 19.50
CA TRP A 172 -4.81 0.20 18.06
C TRP A 172 -5.16 1.55 17.41
N SER A 173 -4.75 1.70 16.17
CA SER A 173 -5.13 2.83 15.33
C SER A 173 -5.41 2.39 13.92
N ALA A 174 -6.35 3.06 13.26
CA ALA A 174 -6.66 2.88 11.86
C ALA A 174 -6.87 4.26 11.21
N THR A 175 -6.36 4.43 10.00
CA THR A 175 -6.54 5.66 9.21
C THR A 175 -6.99 5.27 7.82
N GLY A 176 -7.99 5.97 7.30
CA GLY A 176 -8.44 5.91 5.92
C GLY A 176 -8.37 7.29 5.28
N LYS A 177 -7.84 7.39 4.07
CA LYS A 177 -7.79 8.64 3.29
C LYS A 177 -8.24 8.36 1.86
N TYR A 178 -9.03 9.28 1.32
CA TYR A 178 -9.38 9.34 -0.09
C TYR A 178 -9.03 10.69 -0.65
N ASP A 179 -8.26 10.70 -1.72
CA ASP A 179 -7.84 11.89 -2.44
C ASP A 179 -8.38 11.83 -3.87
N ARG A 180 -9.11 12.85 -4.29
CA ARG A 180 -9.56 13.07 -5.67
C ARG A 180 -8.70 14.15 -6.31
N PHE A 181 -7.85 13.80 -7.26
CA PHE A 181 -7.00 14.74 -7.97
C PHE A 181 -7.82 15.60 -8.94
N LEU A 182 -7.80 16.90 -8.69
CA LEU A 182 -8.43 17.92 -9.52
C LEU A 182 -7.48 18.37 -10.65
N THR A 183 -6.19 18.36 -10.36
CA THR A 183 -5.08 18.56 -11.28
C THR A 183 -3.97 17.53 -10.97
N SER A 184 -2.86 17.56 -11.70
CA SER A 184 -1.70 16.70 -11.37
C SER A 184 -1.11 16.95 -9.99
N ARG A 185 -1.43 18.08 -9.34
CA ARG A 185 -0.86 18.47 -8.04
C ARG A 185 -1.89 18.77 -6.96
N VAL A 186 -3.08 19.25 -7.32
CA VAL A 186 -4.14 19.65 -6.38
C VAL A 186 -5.14 18.53 -6.26
N PHE A 187 -5.52 18.18 -5.03
CA PHE A 187 -6.55 17.18 -4.78
C PHE A 187 -7.53 17.63 -3.69
N ALA A 188 -8.77 17.20 -3.79
CA ALA A 188 -9.72 17.22 -2.70
C ALA A 188 -9.48 15.98 -1.85
N ASN A 189 -9.62 16.11 -0.54
CA ASN A 189 -9.27 15.08 0.43
C ASN A 189 -10.40 14.84 1.42
N VAL A 190 -10.63 13.57 1.75
CA VAL A 190 -11.45 13.13 2.90
C VAL A 190 -10.60 12.14 3.70
N ASN A 191 -10.59 12.28 5.02
CA ASN A 191 -9.88 11.37 5.89
C ASN A 191 -10.71 10.97 7.10
N ALA A 192 -10.37 9.82 7.68
CA ALA A 192 -10.90 9.36 8.95
C ALA A 192 -9.77 8.68 9.74
N VAL A 193 -9.68 8.99 11.03
CA VAL A 193 -8.71 8.42 11.97
C VAL A 193 -9.47 7.86 13.16
N PHE A 194 -9.16 6.62 13.51
CA PHE A 194 -9.69 5.93 14.68
C PHE A 194 -8.53 5.51 15.57
N THR A 195 -8.65 5.78 16.87
CA THR A 195 -7.63 5.41 17.86
C THR A 195 -8.31 4.91 19.12
N ASN A 196 -7.85 3.78 19.62
CA ASN A 196 -8.14 3.29 20.96
C ASN A 196 -6.80 3.16 21.70
N ASP A 197 -6.76 3.65 22.92
CA ASP A 197 -5.58 3.50 23.77
C ASP A 197 -6.01 3.51 25.24
N ARG A 198 -6.11 2.33 25.82
CA ARG A 198 -6.55 2.14 27.18
C ARG A 198 -5.67 2.83 28.23
N PHE A 199 -4.38 2.93 27.95
CA PHE A 199 -3.40 3.55 28.88
C PHE A 199 -3.38 5.07 28.80
N ARG A 200 -3.93 5.63 27.72
CA ARG A 200 -4.22 7.06 27.56
C ARG A 200 -5.65 7.45 27.96
N ASP A 201 -6.42 6.49 28.49
CA ASP A 201 -7.84 6.67 28.86
C ASP A 201 -8.75 6.91 27.64
N ILE A 202 -8.34 6.51 26.45
CA ILE A 202 -9.10 6.68 25.21
C ILE A 202 -9.79 5.36 24.89
N ASP A 203 -11.12 5.31 25.05
CA ASP A 203 -11.92 4.16 24.61
C ASP A 203 -12.05 4.15 23.08
N LEU A 204 -12.46 5.30 22.51
CA LEU A 204 -12.41 5.53 21.06
C LEU A 204 -12.31 7.01 20.76
N ARG A 205 -11.25 7.42 20.07
CA ARG A 205 -11.17 8.73 19.43
C ARG A 205 -11.41 8.54 17.94
N SER A 206 -12.45 9.19 17.43
CA SER A 206 -12.79 9.23 16.01
C SER A 206 -12.61 10.65 15.50
N ALA A 207 -11.82 10.83 14.47
CA ALA A 207 -11.67 12.11 13.80
C ALA A 207 -11.92 11.92 12.30
N ALA A 208 -12.72 12.78 11.72
CA ALA A 208 -12.99 12.79 10.28
C ALA A 208 -12.87 14.22 9.74
N GLY A 209 -12.25 14.37 8.58
CA GLY A 209 -12.01 15.67 7.98
C GLY A 209 -12.16 15.65 6.46
N ALA A 210 -12.41 16.84 5.90
CA ALA A 210 -12.44 17.09 4.46
C ALA A 210 -11.72 18.40 4.15
N GLY A 211 -11.04 18.47 3.02
CA GLY A 211 -10.29 19.66 2.63
C GLY A 211 -9.59 19.55 1.29
N LEU A 212 -8.51 20.27 1.17
CA LEU A 212 -7.68 20.29 -0.04
C LEU A 212 -6.25 19.89 0.30
N GLY A 213 -5.56 19.36 -0.70
CA GLY A 213 -4.16 19.01 -0.59
C GLY A 213 -3.37 19.30 -1.84
N LEU A 214 -2.05 19.30 -1.65
CA LEU A 214 -1.06 19.56 -2.69
C LEU A 214 -0.02 18.45 -2.72
N GLN A 215 0.22 17.91 -3.91
CA GLN A 215 1.37 17.07 -4.22
C GLN A 215 2.55 18.01 -4.56
N LEU A 216 3.35 18.38 -3.57
CA LEU A 216 4.46 19.33 -3.73
C LEU A 216 5.61 18.72 -4.52
N ILE A 217 5.93 17.45 -4.25
CA ILE A 217 6.96 16.68 -4.93
C ILE A 217 6.34 15.34 -5.34
N ASP A 218 6.47 14.97 -6.62
CA ASP A 218 6.08 13.66 -7.15
C ASP A 218 7.09 13.21 -8.20
N VAL A 219 8.25 12.77 -7.71
CA VAL A 219 9.31 12.20 -8.55
C VAL A 219 9.69 10.81 -8.03
N PRO A 220 10.30 9.92 -8.85
CA PRO A 220 10.61 8.56 -8.43
C PRO A 220 11.44 8.45 -7.14
N ARG A 221 12.27 9.45 -6.84
CA ARG A 221 13.13 9.48 -5.65
C ARG A 221 12.52 10.16 -4.44
N ALA A 222 11.49 11.00 -4.63
CA ALA A 222 10.90 11.75 -3.52
C ALA A 222 9.44 12.05 -3.78
N LYS A 223 8.61 11.93 -2.76
CA LYS A 223 7.21 12.33 -2.76
C LYS A 223 6.94 13.16 -1.52
N LEU A 224 6.28 14.30 -1.70
CA LEU A 224 5.86 15.17 -0.60
C LEU A 224 4.44 15.63 -0.86
N THR A 225 3.56 15.31 0.07
CA THR A 225 2.16 15.74 0.08
C THR A 225 1.86 16.53 1.34
N VAL A 226 1.02 17.54 1.19
CA VAL A 226 0.43 18.26 2.33
C VAL A 226 -1.07 18.41 2.08
N SER A 227 -1.87 18.37 3.13
CA SER A 227 -3.30 18.67 3.04
C SER A 227 -3.80 19.33 4.31
N GLY A 228 -4.92 20.02 4.22
CA GLY A 228 -5.56 20.65 5.36
C GLY A 228 -7.02 20.98 5.06
N GLY A 229 -7.78 21.17 6.12
CA GLY A 229 -9.21 21.42 6.00
C GLY A 229 -9.90 21.51 7.36
N VAL A 230 -11.15 21.13 7.38
CA VAL A 230 -11.98 21.12 8.59
C VAL A 230 -12.52 19.71 8.86
N GLY A 231 -12.75 19.41 10.11
CA GLY A 231 -13.22 18.10 10.53
C GLY A 231 -13.96 18.13 11.87
N LEU A 232 -14.42 16.97 12.24
CA LEU A 232 -15.08 16.69 13.52
C LEU A 232 -14.23 15.67 14.26
N VAL A 233 -14.09 15.89 15.56
CA VAL A 233 -13.45 14.98 16.50
C VAL A 233 -14.46 14.59 17.55
N ASP A 234 -14.56 13.29 17.81
CA ASP A 234 -15.38 12.67 18.85
C ASP A 234 -14.43 11.85 19.73
N GLU A 235 -14.38 12.17 21.01
CA GLU A 235 -13.49 11.55 21.99
C GLU A 235 -14.31 10.87 23.08
N ASN A 236 -14.34 9.54 23.02
CA ASN A 236 -14.92 8.72 24.08
C ASN A 236 -13.80 8.27 25.01
N PHE A 237 -13.95 8.61 26.30
CA PHE A 237 -12.99 8.29 27.33
C PHE A 237 -13.46 7.14 28.21
N ILE A 238 -12.53 6.45 28.89
CA ILE A 238 -12.87 5.37 29.81
C ILE A 238 -13.32 5.91 31.17
N SER A 239 -12.66 6.97 31.68
CA SER A 239 -12.83 7.42 33.08
C SER A 239 -13.35 8.86 33.23
N ILE A 240 -13.41 9.65 32.18
CA ILE A 240 -13.93 11.02 32.17
C ILE A 240 -15.05 11.18 31.16
N ALA A 241 -15.74 12.33 31.19
CA ALA A 241 -16.81 12.62 30.24
C ALA A 241 -16.29 12.72 28.80
N ASP A 242 -17.08 12.20 27.88
CA ASP A 242 -16.83 12.29 26.44
C ASP A 242 -16.89 13.73 25.96
N ASP A 243 -16.19 14.02 24.86
CA ASP A 243 -16.18 15.33 24.25
C ASP A 243 -16.25 15.28 22.73
N ARG A 244 -16.82 16.31 22.14
CA ARG A 244 -16.97 16.46 20.69
C ARG A 244 -16.72 17.89 20.26
N TYR A 245 -15.91 18.09 19.25
CA TYR A 245 -15.58 19.42 18.76
C TYR A 245 -15.26 19.46 17.27
N THR A 246 -15.40 20.66 16.70
CA THR A 246 -14.96 20.94 15.34
C THR A 246 -13.47 21.33 15.35
N ALA A 247 -12.71 20.78 14.44
CA ALA A 247 -11.27 20.99 14.34
C ALA A 247 -10.85 21.43 12.92
N ALA A 248 -9.82 22.28 12.86
CA ALA A 248 -8.97 22.33 11.69
C ALA A 248 -8.08 21.09 11.68
N TYR A 249 -7.88 20.47 10.51
CA TYR A 249 -6.91 19.40 10.40
C TYR A 249 -5.79 19.77 9.43
N GLU A 250 -4.63 19.17 9.65
CA GLU A 250 -3.49 19.18 8.76
C GLU A 250 -2.91 17.78 8.59
N SER A 251 -2.34 17.52 7.44
CA SER A 251 -1.64 16.25 7.18
C SER A 251 -0.45 16.50 6.27
N ALA A 252 0.64 15.80 6.53
CA ALA A 252 1.83 15.80 5.69
C ALA A 252 2.35 14.38 5.50
N GLY A 253 2.88 14.09 4.32
CA GLY A 253 3.50 12.81 4.00
C GLY A 253 4.75 13.02 3.16
N LEU A 254 5.88 12.46 3.59
CA LEU A 254 7.16 12.48 2.90
C LEU A 254 7.66 11.05 2.69
N GLN A 255 8.14 10.76 1.50
CA GLN A 255 8.89 9.54 1.17
C GLN A 255 10.12 9.93 0.37
N VAL A 256 11.28 9.42 0.73
CA VAL A 256 12.55 9.69 0.04
C VAL A 256 13.34 8.39 -0.10
N GLN A 257 13.66 8.01 -1.32
CA GLN A 257 14.56 6.90 -1.61
C GLN A 257 16.01 7.33 -1.30
N LEU A 258 16.50 7.01 -0.11
CA LEU A 258 17.89 7.29 0.31
C LEU A 258 18.85 6.50 -0.55
N VAL A 259 18.56 5.21 -0.72
CA VAL A 259 19.26 4.32 -1.66
C VAL A 259 18.18 3.66 -2.51
N PRO A 260 18.14 3.94 -3.83
CA PRO A 260 17.10 3.42 -4.71
C PRO A 260 16.93 1.91 -4.59
N GLY A 261 15.70 1.46 -4.34
CA GLY A 261 15.34 0.06 -4.18
C GLY A 261 15.86 -0.63 -2.91
N ARG A 262 16.60 0.08 -2.03
CA ARG A 262 17.19 -0.53 -0.82
C ARG A 262 16.80 0.16 0.48
N ALA A 263 16.74 1.50 0.49
CA ALA A 263 16.44 2.24 1.71
C ALA A 263 15.55 3.45 1.42
N GLU A 264 14.44 3.54 2.13
CA GLU A 264 13.44 4.59 2.03
C GLU A 264 13.23 5.26 3.39
N LEU A 265 13.43 6.56 3.46
CA LEU A 265 12.96 7.38 4.56
C LEU A 265 11.49 7.70 4.34
N PHE A 266 10.69 7.58 5.38
CA PHE A 266 9.31 8.03 5.37
C PHE A 266 8.97 8.86 6.60
N HIS A 267 8.04 9.79 6.42
CA HIS A 267 7.47 10.59 7.48
C HIS A 267 6.00 10.84 7.17
N SER A 268 5.14 10.71 8.17
CA SER A 268 3.74 11.11 8.12
C SER A 268 3.37 11.88 9.35
N HIS A 269 2.50 12.87 9.18
CA HIS A 269 1.97 13.70 10.24
C HIS A 269 0.47 13.91 9.99
N ASP A 270 -0.34 13.73 11.02
CA ASP A 270 -1.78 14.02 11.01
C ASP A 270 -2.10 14.77 12.32
N GLY A 271 -2.66 15.98 12.21
CA GLY A 271 -2.97 16.84 13.33
C GLY A 271 -4.38 17.42 13.27
N TYR A 272 -5.00 17.60 14.44
CA TYR A 272 -6.32 18.19 14.61
C TYR A 272 -6.28 19.24 15.71
N PHE A 273 -6.83 20.42 15.44
CA PHE A 273 -6.79 21.60 16.27
C PHE A 273 -8.21 22.13 16.48
N GLU A 274 -8.70 22.15 17.70
CA GLU A 274 -10.02 22.69 18.02
C GLU A 274 -10.15 24.14 17.56
N ILE A 275 -11.22 24.45 16.81
CA ILE A 275 -11.43 25.79 16.24
C ILE A 275 -12.07 26.71 17.27
N SER A 276 -13.02 26.22 18.07
CA SER A 276 -13.88 27.05 18.91
C SER A 276 -13.16 27.67 20.11
N LYS A 277 -12.47 26.85 20.89
CA LYS A 277 -11.77 27.27 22.11
C LYS A 277 -10.25 27.28 21.97
N GLY A 278 -9.73 26.56 20.96
CA GLY A 278 -8.29 26.43 20.71
C GLY A 278 -7.52 25.66 21.77
N ASP A 279 -8.24 25.03 22.68
CA ASP A 279 -7.67 24.37 23.85
C ASP A 279 -7.21 22.96 23.57
N LYS A 280 -7.93 22.24 22.70
CA LYS A 280 -7.64 20.87 22.33
C LYS A 280 -6.84 20.83 21.04
N LYS A 281 -5.81 20.03 21.04
CA LYS A 281 -5.07 19.64 19.86
C LYS A 281 -4.43 18.28 20.09
N PHE A 282 -4.48 17.45 19.11
CA PHE A 282 -3.69 16.24 19.08
C PHE A 282 -3.06 16.05 17.70
N PHE A 283 -1.93 15.41 17.69
CA PHE A 283 -1.32 14.97 16.44
C PHE A 283 -0.60 13.63 16.63
N ARG A 284 -0.48 12.91 15.56
CA ARG A 284 0.37 11.73 15.43
C ARG A 284 1.40 11.96 14.34
N THR A 285 2.63 11.67 14.66
CA THR A 285 3.76 11.69 13.72
C THR A 285 4.40 10.32 13.68
N GLN A 286 4.66 9.82 12.49
CA GLN A 286 5.37 8.56 12.26
C GLN A 286 6.57 8.85 11.37
N SER A 287 7.76 8.51 11.84
CA SER A 287 9.01 8.71 11.09
C SER A 287 9.83 7.44 11.11
N GLY A 288 10.43 7.08 10.00
CA GLY A 288 11.23 5.87 9.98
C GLY A 288 12.04 5.67 8.71
N ILE A 289 12.82 4.61 8.75
CA ILE A 289 13.57 4.11 7.60
C ILE A 289 13.15 2.68 7.35
N ARG A 290 12.84 2.40 6.10
CA ARG A 290 12.50 1.07 5.61
C ARG A 290 13.64 0.55 4.74
N PHE A 291 14.11 -0.65 5.04
CA PHE A 291 15.16 -1.34 4.30
C PHE A 291 14.54 -2.50 3.53
N SER A 292 14.65 -2.46 2.20
CA SER A 292 14.24 -3.57 1.34
C SER A 292 15.26 -4.71 1.44
N LEU A 293 14.77 -5.89 1.76
CA LEU A 293 15.52 -7.14 1.81
C LEU A 293 15.31 -7.92 0.50
N ALA A 294 15.41 -9.23 0.55
CA ALA A 294 15.12 -10.08 -0.61
C ALA A 294 13.63 -10.42 -0.71
N ALA A 295 13.13 -10.69 -1.93
CA ALA A 295 11.81 -11.28 -2.19
C ALA A 295 10.62 -10.52 -1.57
N GLY A 296 10.67 -9.18 -1.52
CA GLY A 296 9.58 -8.36 -0.97
C GLY A 296 9.60 -8.19 0.54
N PHE A 297 10.51 -8.85 1.26
CA PHE A 297 10.69 -8.62 2.69
C PHE A 297 11.31 -7.26 2.96
N VAL A 298 10.88 -6.63 4.06
CA VAL A 298 11.38 -5.32 4.51
C VAL A 298 11.62 -5.32 6.00
N ALA A 299 12.69 -4.65 6.42
CA ALA A 299 12.92 -4.30 7.82
C ALA A 299 12.61 -2.81 7.99
N THR A 300 11.86 -2.44 9.03
CA THR A 300 11.49 -1.04 9.29
C THR A 300 11.86 -0.66 10.70
N VAL A 301 12.59 0.44 10.82
CA VAL A 301 12.84 1.15 12.08
C VAL A 301 11.95 2.39 12.08
N GLN A 302 11.10 2.55 13.10
CA GLN A 302 10.09 3.60 13.14
C GLN A 302 9.94 4.16 14.55
N GLU A 303 9.76 5.47 14.62
CA GLU A 303 9.30 6.18 15.80
C GLU A 303 7.91 6.78 15.53
N ASP A 304 6.96 6.48 16.41
CA ASP A 304 5.65 7.12 16.49
C ASP A 304 5.65 8.11 17.65
N VAL A 305 5.16 9.32 17.41
CA VAL A 305 4.97 10.35 18.44
C VAL A 305 3.50 10.73 18.46
N ASP A 306 2.84 10.43 19.56
CA ASP A 306 1.45 10.82 19.82
C ASP A 306 1.45 11.97 20.82
N TYR A 307 0.93 13.13 20.42
CA TYR A 307 0.79 14.30 21.27
C TYR A 307 -0.68 14.63 21.49
N ASP A 308 -1.01 14.95 22.74
CA ASP A 308 -2.31 15.47 23.15
C ASP A 308 -2.11 16.61 24.14
N ARG A 309 -2.62 17.80 23.80
CA ARG A 309 -2.46 18.98 24.66
C ARG A 309 -3.26 18.86 25.95
N ARG A 310 -4.42 18.20 25.92
CA ARG A 310 -5.31 18.01 27.07
C ARG A 310 -5.63 16.53 27.27
N PRO A 311 -4.65 15.74 27.68
CA PRO A 311 -4.89 14.34 27.99
C PRO A 311 -5.76 14.21 29.24
N SER A 312 -6.33 13.03 29.47
CA SER A 312 -7.05 12.70 30.71
C SER A 312 -6.16 12.94 31.94
N PRO A 313 -6.75 13.31 33.09
CA PRO A 313 -5.99 13.58 34.32
C PRO A 313 -5.01 12.46 34.68
N GLY A 314 -3.78 12.84 34.99
CA GLY A 314 -2.71 11.90 35.33
C GLY A 314 -2.01 11.27 34.13
N ARG A 315 -2.40 11.59 32.89
CA ARG A 315 -1.72 11.13 31.67
C ARG A 315 -0.74 12.16 31.14
N ARG A 316 0.30 11.68 30.44
CA ARG A 316 1.29 12.55 29.79
C ARG A 316 0.75 13.10 28.48
N GLN A 317 1.22 14.27 28.08
CA GLN A 317 0.87 14.88 26.79
C GLN A 317 1.52 14.18 25.60
N THR A 318 2.67 13.57 25.80
CA THR A 318 3.46 12.97 24.72
C THR A 318 3.77 11.52 25.05
N ASP A 319 3.43 10.65 24.13
CA ASP A 319 3.88 9.26 24.10
C ASP A 319 4.77 9.02 22.88
N ARG A 320 5.84 8.26 23.08
CA ARG A 320 6.75 7.85 22.01
C ARG A 320 6.85 6.35 21.95
N THR A 321 6.71 5.81 20.76
CA THR A 321 6.83 4.39 20.51
C THR A 321 7.91 4.15 19.46
N PHE A 322 8.99 3.51 19.85
CA PHE A 322 10.03 3.06 18.94
C PHE A 322 9.78 1.59 18.58
N SER A 323 9.81 1.25 17.31
CA SER A 323 9.55 -0.10 16.82
C SER A 323 10.56 -0.55 15.78
N LEU A 324 10.93 -1.83 15.86
CA LEU A 324 11.67 -2.56 14.84
C LEU A 324 10.77 -3.68 14.34
N THR A 325 10.41 -3.64 13.07
CA THR A 325 9.49 -4.62 12.46
C THR A 325 10.11 -5.29 11.25
N LEU A 326 9.76 -6.55 11.06
CA LEU A 326 9.99 -7.29 9.82
C LEU A 326 8.64 -7.46 9.12
N GLY A 327 8.59 -7.20 7.85
CA GLY A 327 7.34 -7.23 7.07
C GLY A 327 7.55 -7.68 5.64
N TYR A 328 6.44 -7.69 4.91
CA TYR A 328 6.39 -7.97 3.48
C TYR A 328 5.68 -6.83 2.76
N ARG A 329 6.20 -6.42 1.61
CA ARG A 329 5.60 -5.42 0.71
C ARG A 329 5.38 -5.99 -0.68
N PHE A 330 4.30 -5.55 -1.31
CA PHE A 330 3.91 -5.89 -2.68
C PHE A 330 3.55 -4.64 -3.48
#